data_8922eb02ee650fe59becda517e7bbf08
#
_entry.id   8922eb02ee650fe59becda517e7bbf08
#
_cell.length_a   1.000
_cell.length_b   1.000
_cell.length_c   1.000
_cell.angle_alpha   90.00
_cell.angle_beta   90.00
_cell.angle_gamma   90.00
#
_symmetry.space_group_name_H-M   'P 1'
#
loop_
_entity.id
_entity.type
_entity.pdbx_description
1 polymer ?
#
loop_
_entity_poly.entity_id
_entity_poly.type
_entity_poly.pdbx_seq_one_letter_code
_entity_poly.pdbx_strand_id
1 'polypeptide(L)'
;MPEKKSRNFPPRQQRKSSPAEKDDELRVPLLMYGEKSNLLLWMKRLEIVASQKFGKLAMNVLRTNDYGIPEPPDVEENDQNPGGFGVIQYREDLREYRRDLNKIIDNKVEFYYFMYGRLSAESVDAIKRRPDFEEFHGQDPLALWMAGKESHGVNENYQDEVMMRMDLRKKL
;
A
#
# COMPACT_ATOMS: atom_id res chain seq x y z
N MET A 1 63.59 -22.59 -7.15
CA MET A 1 62.50 -21.67 -6.81
C MET A 1 61.37 -21.90 -7.81
N PRO A 2 60.18 -22.36 -7.40
CA PRO A 2 59.09 -22.58 -8.33
C PRO A 2 58.21 -21.33 -8.46
N GLU A 3 57.96 -20.94 -9.70
CA GLU A 3 57.10 -19.81 -10.09
C GLU A 3 55.64 -20.02 -9.71
N LYS A 4 55.05 -19.05 -9.00
CA LYS A 4 53.65 -18.99 -8.67
C LYS A 4 52.85 -18.58 -9.90
N LYS A 5 52.11 -19.51 -10.53
CA LYS A 5 51.10 -19.23 -11.56
C LYS A 5 49.91 -18.53 -10.93
N SER A 6 49.75 -17.25 -11.23
CA SER A 6 48.58 -16.43 -10.93
C SER A 6 47.37 -16.99 -11.70
N ARG A 7 46.31 -17.44 -10.99
CA ARG A 7 45.02 -17.83 -11.58
C ARG A 7 44.18 -16.56 -11.80
N ASN A 8 44.12 -16.10 -13.03
CA ASN A 8 43.18 -15.07 -13.45
C ASN A 8 41.77 -15.68 -13.44
N PHE A 9 40.92 -15.25 -12.48
CA PHE A 9 39.49 -15.51 -12.53
C PHE A 9 38.84 -14.52 -13.50
N PRO A 10 37.97 -14.98 -14.41
CA PRO A 10 37.22 -14.06 -15.29
C PRO A 10 36.26 -13.22 -14.45
N PRO A 11 36.05 -11.94 -14.80
CA PRO A 11 35.13 -11.07 -14.08
C PRO A 11 33.71 -11.62 -14.19
N ARG A 12 33.04 -11.74 -13.02
CA ARG A 12 31.65 -12.17 -12.88
C ARG A 12 30.77 -11.21 -13.66
N GLN A 13 30.27 -11.64 -14.83
CA GLN A 13 29.32 -10.87 -15.63
C GLN A 13 28.05 -10.65 -14.79
N GLN A 14 27.83 -9.41 -14.39
CA GLN A 14 26.54 -9.00 -13.84
C GLN A 14 25.50 -9.13 -14.94
N ARG A 15 24.57 -10.09 -14.80
CA ARG A 15 23.39 -10.19 -15.67
C ARG A 15 22.60 -8.89 -15.51
N LYS A 16 22.65 -8.03 -16.51
CA LYS A 16 21.72 -6.91 -16.63
C LYS A 16 20.34 -7.53 -16.88
N SER A 17 19.43 -7.42 -15.91
CA SER A 17 18.04 -7.81 -16.10
C SER A 17 17.46 -7.07 -17.30
N SER A 18 16.74 -7.78 -18.17
CA SER A 18 16.11 -7.21 -19.36
C SER A 18 15.01 -6.21 -18.95
N PRO A 19 14.68 -5.20 -19.79
CA PRO A 19 13.59 -4.27 -19.48
C PRO A 19 12.25 -4.96 -19.20
N ALA A 20 11.96 -6.07 -19.87
CA ALA A 20 10.74 -6.88 -19.65
C ALA A 20 10.68 -7.54 -18.26
N GLU A 21 11.82 -7.94 -17.67
CA GLU A 21 11.86 -8.49 -16.30
C GLU A 21 11.56 -7.43 -15.25
N LYS A 22 11.93 -6.16 -15.50
CA LYS A 22 11.63 -5.05 -14.58
C LYS A 22 10.16 -4.66 -14.57
N ASP A 23 9.48 -4.76 -15.71
CA ASP A 23 8.03 -4.47 -15.82
C ASP A 23 7.19 -5.52 -15.09
N ASP A 24 7.61 -6.79 -15.07
CA ASP A 24 6.92 -7.85 -14.32
C ASP A 24 7.15 -7.73 -12.81
N GLU A 25 8.30 -7.23 -12.37
CA GLU A 25 8.57 -6.98 -10.95
C GLU A 25 7.67 -5.88 -10.35
N LEU A 26 7.20 -4.93 -11.15
CA LEU A 26 6.33 -3.82 -10.73
C LEU A 26 4.83 -4.13 -10.88
N ARG A 27 4.46 -5.28 -11.44
CA ARG A 27 3.05 -5.67 -11.58
C ARG A 27 2.47 -6.19 -10.27
N VAL A 28 1.32 -5.63 -9.88
CA VAL A 28 0.50 -6.22 -8.80
C VAL A 28 -0.20 -7.46 -9.36
N PRO A 29 0.04 -8.66 -8.84
CA PRO A 29 -0.66 -9.86 -9.27
C PRO A 29 -2.15 -9.77 -8.93
N LEU A 30 -2.98 -10.65 -9.52
CA LEU A 30 -4.34 -10.81 -9.05
C LEU A 30 -4.34 -11.52 -7.69
N LEU A 31 -5.18 -11.04 -6.77
CA LEU A 31 -5.41 -11.73 -5.50
C LEU A 31 -6.23 -13.00 -5.77
N MET A 32 -5.66 -14.15 -5.42
CA MET A 32 -6.28 -15.46 -5.61
C MET A 32 -6.94 -15.94 -4.32
N TYR A 33 -8.13 -16.54 -4.45
CA TYR A 33 -8.89 -17.07 -3.33
C TYR A 33 -8.59 -18.56 -3.07
N GLY A 34 -8.73 -19.03 -1.83
CA GLY A 34 -8.63 -20.43 -1.44
C GLY A 34 -7.19 -20.93 -1.24
N GLU A 35 -6.93 -22.22 -1.51
CA GLU A 35 -5.66 -22.88 -1.26
C GLU A 35 -4.45 -22.28 -2.00
N LYS A 36 -4.71 -21.59 -3.11
CA LYS A 36 -3.69 -20.90 -3.91
C LYS A 36 -3.57 -19.42 -3.55
N SER A 37 -4.05 -19.04 -2.36
CA SER A 37 -3.99 -17.64 -1.93
C SER A 37 -2.56 -17.11 -1.96
N ASN A 38 -2.37 -15.99 -2.62
CA ASN A 38 -1.11 -15.27 -2.75
C ASN A 38 -1.16 -13.93 -1.99
N LEU A 39 -1.97 -13.85 -0.95
CA LEU A 39 -2.31 -12.62 -0.24
C LEU A 39 -1.06 -11.83 0.20
N LEU A 40 -0.05 -12.45 0.81
CA LEU A 40 1.15 -11.75 1.26
C LEU A 40 1.94 -11.12 0.10
N LEU A 41 2.05 -11.83 -1.03
CA LEU A 41 2.70 -11.29 -2.22
C LEU A 41 1.88 -10.14 -2.81
N TRP A 42 0.55 -10.31 -2.88
CA TRP A 42 -0.37 -9.29 -3.37
C TRP A 42 -0.29 -8.02 -2.51
N MET A 43 -0.38 -8.16 -1.17
CA MET A 43 -0.25 -7.04 -0.23
C MET A 43 1.04 -6.26 -0.42
N LYS A 44 2.17 -6.96 -0.47
CA LYS A 44 3.49 -6.33 -0.63
C LYS A 44 3.62 -5.59 -1.96
N ARG A 45 3.15 -6.19 -3.06
CA ARG A 45 3.21 -5.57 -4.39
C ARG A 45 2.22 -4.41 -4.51
N LEU A 46 1.01 -4.58 -3.97
CA LEU A 46 0.00 -3.53 -3.92
C LEU A 46 0.53 -2.30 -3.18
N GLU A 47 1.16 -2.48 -2.03
CA GLU A 47 1.74 -1.39 -1.25
C GLU A 47 2.76 -0.59 -2.05
N ILE A 48 3.69 -1.27 -2.73
CA ILE A 48 4.72 -0.60 -3.54
C ILE A 48 4.09 0.22 -4.67
N VAL A 49 3.23 -0.40 -5.47
CA VAL A 49 2.65 0.23 -6.67
C VAL A 49 1.63 1.32 -6.30
N ALA A 50 0.75 1.04 -5.33
CA ALA A 50 -0.24 2.01 -4.89
C ALA A 50 0.38 3.23 -4.21
N SER A 51 1.45 3.04 -3.42
CA SER A 51 2.16 4.18 -2.80
C SER A 51 2.82 5.09 -3.84
N GLN A 52 3.30 4.55 -4.95
CA GLN A 52 3.82 5.36 -6.06
C GLN A 52 2.72 6.15 -6.77
N LYS A 53 1.52 5.56 -6.94
CA LYS A 53 0.42 6.18 -7.66
C LYS A 53 -0.41 7.14 -6.79
N PHE A 54 -0.74 6.75 -5.56
CA PHE A 54 -1.66 7.45 -4.67
C PHE A 54 -0.99 8.09 -3.45
N GLY A 55 0.33 7.95 -3.31
CA GLY A 55 1.13 8.58 -2.28
C GLY A 55 0.70 8.24 -0.84
N LYS A 56 0.57 9.27 -0.01
CA LYS A 56 0.24 9.13 1.42
C LYS A 56 -1.08 8.39 1.68
N LEU A 57 -2.10 8.57 0.83
CA LEU A 57 -3.39 7.89 0.98
C LEU A 57 -3.22 6.37 0.97
N ALA A 58 -2.51 5.83 -0.04
CA ALA A 58 -2.28 4.40 -0.13
C ALA A 58 -1.41 3.88 1.02
N MET A 59 -0.36 4.62 1.39
CA MET A 59 0.50 4.25 2.52
C MET A 59 -0.29 4.15 3.83
N ASN A 60 -1.16 5.12 4.11
CA ASN A 60 -1.96 5.12 5.33
C ASN A 60 -2.98 3.97 5.32
N VAL A 61 -3.74 3.81 4.23
CA VAL A 61 -4.74 2.73 4.13
C VAL A 61 -4.09 1.34 4.26
N LEU A 62 -2.97 1.11 3.58
CA LEU A 62 -2.36 -0.22 3.52
C LEU A 62 -1.51 -0.58 4.74
N ARG A 63 -0.90 0.40 5.42
CA ARG A 63 -0.03 0.17 6.57
C ARG A 63 -0.71 0.38 7.90
N THR A 64 -1.46 1.49 8.04
CA THR A 64 -2.04 1.91 9.32
C THR A 64 -3.52 1.62 9.43
N ASN A 65 -4.15 1.12 8.36
CA ASN A 65 -5.60 0.91 8.26
C ASN A 65 -6.38 2.20 8.60
N ASP A 66 -5.90 3.34 8.12
CA ASP A 66 -6.50 4.64 8.35
C ASP A 66 -6.32 5.51 7.10
N TYR A 67 -7.15 6.53 6.94
CA TYR A 67 -7.03 7.49 5.83
C TYR A 67 -5.95 8.54 6.06
N GLY A 68 -5.54 8.75 7.31
CA GLY A 68 -4.63 9.84 7.69
C GLY A 68 -5.21 11.20 7.37
N ILE A 69 -6.51 11.39 7.69
CA ILE A 69 -7.19 12.68 7.50
C ILE A 69 -6.46 13.72 8.34
N PRO A 70 -5.97 14.82 7.73
CA PRO A 70 -5.31 15.86 8.48
C PRO A 70 -6.27 16.50 9.50
N GLU A 71 -5.73 16.96 10.62
CA GLU A 71 -6.50 17.73 11.58
C GLU A 71 -6.71 19.16 11.05
N PRO A 72 -7.91 19.74 11.27
CA PRO A 72 -8.12 21.14 10.92
C PRO A 72 -7.19 22.04 11.75
N PRO A 73 -6.66 23.12 11.18
CA PRO A 73 -5.82 24.03 11.94
C PRO A 73 -6.60 24.69 13.08
N ASP A 74 -5.96 24.80 14.25
CA ASP A 74 -6.53 25.46 15.42
C ASP A 74 -6.72 26.96 15.14
N VAL A 75 -7.85 27.49 15.59
CA VAL A 75 -8.11 28.92 15.59
C VAL A 75 -7.42 29.51 16.82
N GLU A 76 -6.30 30.20 16.63
CA GLU A 76 -5.74 31.00 17.69
C GLU A 76 -6.67 32.21 17.94
N GLU A 77 -7.47 32.13 19.01
CA GLU A 77 -8.46 33.14 19.39
C GLU A 77 -7.86 34.53 19.71
N ASN A 78 -6.53 34.63 19.79
CA ASN A 78 -5.83 35.80 20.28
C ASN A 78 -5.45 36.85 19.23
N ASP A 79 -5.69 36.62 17.96
CA ASP A 79 -5.32 37.60 16.93
C ASP A 79 -6.51 38.51 16.56
N GLN A 80 -6.79 39.48 17.42
CA GLN A 80 -7.81 40.51 17.17
C GLN A 80 -7.43 41.48 16.04
N ASN A 81 -6.25 41.31 15.44
CA ASN A 81 -5.78 42.14 14.32
C ASN A 81 -6.04 41.44 12.98
N PRO A 82 -6.99 41.89 12.14
CA PRO A 82 -7.35 41.24 10.88
C PRO A 82 -6.23 41.13 9.86
N GLY A 83 -5.12 41.80 10.05
CA GLY A 83 -3.91 41.76 9.22
C GLY A 83 -2.69 41.17 9.95
N GLY A 84 -2.89 40.62 11.16
CA GLY A 84 -1.81 40.06 11.94
C GLY A 84 -1.21 38.78 11.32
N PHE A 85 0.04 38.50 11.69
CA PHE A 85 0.78 37.33 11.18
C PHE A 85 0.04 35.99 11.43
N GLY A 86 -0.58 35.84 12.61
CA GLY A 86 -1.37 34.66 12.97
C GLY A 86 -2.56 34.43 12.06
N VAL A 87 -3.27 35.49 11.66
CA VAL A 87 -4.40 35.36 10.71
C VAL A 87 -3.93 34.95 9.32
N ILE A 88 -2.79 35.43 8.86
CA ILE A 88 -2.19 35.03 7.58
C ILE A 88 -1.78 33.58 7.64
N GLN A 89 -1.08 33.17 8.68
CA GLN A 89 -0.65 31.79 8.89
C GLN A 89 -1.86 30.83 8.92
N TYR A 90 -2.87 31.12 9.74
CA TYR A 90 -4.10 30.31 9.79
C TYR A 90 -4.78 30.13 8.43
N ARG A 91 -4.82 31.20 7.62
CA ARG A 91 -5.39 31.11 6.26
C ARG A 91 -4.60 30.22 5.34
N GLU A 92 -3.27 30.23 5.46
CA GLU A 92 -2.40 29.33 4.67
C GLU A 92 -2.54 27.90 5.12
N ASP A 93 -2.54 27.63 6.44
CA ASP A 93 -2.75 26.31 7.02
C ASP A 93 -4.12 25.73 6.65
N LEU A 94 -5.17 26.58 6.66
CA LEU A 94 -6.50 26.19 6.22
C LEU A 94 -6.57 25.86 4.71
N ARG A 95 -5.80 26.58 3.87
CA ARG A 95 -5.70 26.24 2.44
C ARG A 95 -4.99 24.93 2.23
N GLU A 96 -3.91 24.68 2.97
CA GLU A 96 -3.16 23.43 2.90
C GLU A 96 -4.01 22.25 3.37
N TYR A 97 -4.68 22.38 4.51
CA TYR A 97 -5.64 21.40 5.01
C TYR A 97 -6.71 21.04 3.96
N ARG A 98 -7.36 22.04 3.38
CA ARG A 98 -8.39 21.81 2.34
C ARG A 98 -7.82 21.14 1.10
N ARG A 99 -6.62 21.52 0.67
CA ARG A 99 -5.95 20.92 -0.48
C ARG A 99 -5.65 19.43 -0.23
N ASP A 100 -5.16 19.10 0.95
CA ASP A 100 -4.80 17.71 1.30
C ASP A 100 -6.05 16.85 1.51
N LEU A 101 -7.09 17.40 2.13
CA LEU A 101 -8.38 16.75 2.24
C LEU A 101 -9.00 16.44 0.86
N ASN A 102 -9.00 17.42 -0.06
CA ASN A 102 -9.50 17.21 -1.42
C ASN A 102 -8.71 16.14 -2.17
N LYS A 103 -7.38 16.10 -2.05
CA LYS A 103 -6.58 15.02 -2.65
C LYS A 103 -6.97 13.63 -2.13
N ILE A 104 -7.26 13.51 -0.84
CA ILE A 104 -7.75 12.24 -0.26
C ILE A 104 -9.09 11.88 -0.88
N ILE A 105 -10.03 12.81 -0.96
CA ILE A 105 -11.37 12.58 -1.50
C ILE A 105 -11.30 12.18 -2.98
N ASP A 106 -10.56 12.94 -3.79
CA ASP A 106 -10.44 12.71 -5.24
C ASP A 106 -9.79 11.36 -5.55
N ASN A 107 -8.74 10.99 -4.80
CA ASN A 107 -8.02 9.75 -5.02
C ASN A 107 -8.69 8.51 -4.42
N LYS A 108 -9.64 8.68 -3.49
CA LYS A 108 -10.26 7.57 -2.76
C LYS A 108 -10.98 6.59 -3.69
N VAL A 109 -11.79 7.08 -4.60
CA VAL A 109 -12.55 6.28 -5.56
C VAL A 109 -11.62 5.60 -6.58
N GLU A 110 -10.64 6.34 -7.10
CA GLU A 110 -9.67 5.78 -8.06
C GLU A 110 -8.83 4.67 -7.40
N PHE A 111 -8.43 4.85 -6.15
CA PHE A 111 -7.69 3.84 -5.40
C PHE A 111 -8.54 2.61 -5.11
N TYR A 112 -9.84 2.77 -4.81
CA TYR A 112 -10.77 1.64 -4.69
C TYR A 112 -10.76 0.78 -5.96
N TYR A 113 -11.02 1.38 -7.12
CA TYR A 113 -11.07 0.63 -8.38
C TYR A 113 -9.72 0.08 -8.81
N PHE A 114 -8.63 0.73 -8.46
CA PHE A 114 -7.28 0.19 -8.67
C PHE A 114 -7.09 -1.12 -7.90
N MET A 115 -7.47 -1.20 -6.63
CA MET A 115 -7.42 -2.43 -5.83
C MET A 115 -8.41 -3.47 -6.32
N TYR A 116 -9.66 -3.06 -6.58
CA TYR A 116 -10.73 -3.96 -7.04
C TYR A 116 -10.36 -4.65 -8.36
N GLY A 117 -9.74 -3.95 -9.29
CA GLY A 117 -9.23 -4.52 -10.54
C GLY A 117 -8.04 -5.48 -10.38
N ARG A 118 -7.53 -5.66 -9.16
CA ARG A 118 -6.47 -6.63 -8.81
C ARG A 118 -6.98 -7.81 -7.99
N LEU A 119 -8.28 -8.05 -7.99
CA LEU A 119 -8.91 -9.21 -7.40
C LEU A 119 -9.27 -10.24 -8.48
N SER A 120 -9.08 -11.53 -8.22
CA SER A 120 -9.62 -12.58 -9.10
C SER A 120 -11.15 -12.64 -8.99
N ALA A 121 -11.81 -13.30 -9.92
CA ALA A 121 -13.25 -13.46 -9.89
C ALA A 121 -13.74 -14.13 -8.59
N GLU A 122 -13.01 -15.15 -8.14
CA GLU A 122 -13.31 -15.87 -6.91
C GLU A 122 -13.12 -14.99 -5.67
N SER A 123 -12.09 -14.11 -5.68
CA SER A 123 -11.88 -13.14 -4.61
C SER A 123 -12.98 -12.09 -4.56
N VAL A 124 -13.42 -11.61 -5.71
CA VAL A 124 -14.57 -10.70 -5.82
C VAL A 124 -15.83 -11.34 -5.28
N ASP A 125 -16.11 -12.60 -5.65
CA ASP A 125 -17.28 -13.33 -5.16
C ASP A 125 -17.23 -13.57 -3.65
N ALA A 126 -16.05 -13.85 -3.09
CA ALA A 126 -15.87 -13.99 -1.65
C ALA A 126 -16.15 -12.67 -0.90
N ILE A 127 -15.68 -11.54 -1.42
CA ILE A 127 -15.91 -10.22 -0.84
C ILE A 127 -17.38 -9.81 -0.99
N LYS A 128 -18.03 -10.09 -2.11
CA LYS A 128 -19.46 -9.79 -2.35
C LYS A 128 -20.43 -10.52 -1.41
N ARG A 129 -20.01 -11.65 -0.84
CA ARG A 129 -20.84 -12.38 0.15
C ARG A 129 -20.90 -11.70 1.50
N ARG A 130 -20.10 -10.68 1.73
CA ARG A 130 -20.12 -9.92 2.98
C ARG A 130 -21.40 -9.10 3.07
N PRO A 131 -22.03 -9.02 4.26
CA PRO A 131 -23.26 -8.25 4.45
C PRO A 131 -23.06 -6.75 4.27
N ASP A 132 -21.84 -6.25 4.50
CA ASP A 132 -21.46 -4.83 4.41
C ASP A 132 -20.95 -4.43 3.02
N PHE A 133 -20.96 -5.34 2.03
CA PHE A 133 -20.38 -5.08 0.71
C PHE A 133 -20.98 -3.86 0.01
N GLU A 134 -22.30 -3.74 -0.02
CA GLU A 134 -23.02 -2.64 -0.70
C GLU A 134 -22.72 -1.28 -0.07
N GLU A 135 -22.37 -1.23 1.21
CA GLU A 135 -22.07 0.01 1.93
C GLU A 135 -20.73 0.63 1.48
N PHE A 136 -19.74 -0.19 1.15
CA PHE A 136 -18.41 0.31 0.76
C PHE A 136 -18.09 0.17 -0.73
N HIS A 137 -18.93 -0.56 -1.48
CA HIS A 137 -18.65 -0.83 -2.88
C HIS A 137 -18.51 0.45 -3.71
N GLY A 138 -17.40 0.54 -4.44
CA GLY A 138 -17.09 1.64 -5.36
C GLY A 138 -16.58 2.91 -4.70
N GLN A 139 -16.52 3.02 -3.38
CA GLN A 139 -16.20 4.26 -2.69
C GLN A 139 -15.19 4.17 -1.53
N ASP A 140 -15.08 3.01 -0.87
CA ASP A 140 -14.26 2.88 0.34
C ASP A 140 -13.10 1.89 0.15
N PRO A 141 -11.88 2.38 -0.20
CA PRO A 141 -10.71 1.52 -0.38
C PRO A 141 -10.22 0.89 0.93
N LEU A 142 -10.43 1.52 2.09
CA LEU A 142 -10.05 0.95 3.37
C LEU A 142 -10.92 -0.26 3.72
N ALA A 143 -12.23 -0.12 3.55
CA ALA A 143 -13.15 -1.24 3.77
C ALA A 143 -12.88 -2.39 2.79
N LEU A 144 -12.59 -2.10 1.50
CA LEU A 144 -12.17 -3.12 0.54
C LEU A 144 -10.87 -3.82 0.95
N TRP A 145 -9.89 -3.06 1.45
CA TRP A 145 -8.64 -3.60 1.96
C TRP A 145 -8.84 -4.55 3.14
N MET A 146 -9.66 -4.15 4.11
CA MET A 146 -10.00 -4.97 5.26
C MET A 146 -10.77 -6.23 4.85
N ALA A 147 -11.78 -6.08 3.98
CA ALA A 147 -12.55 -7.19 3.44
C ALA A 147 -11.66 -8.21 2.70
N GLY A 148 -10.69 -7.74 1.92
CA GLY A 148 -9.70 -8.58 1.24
C GLY A 148 -8.86 -9.40 2.21
N LYS A 149 -8.35 -8.77 3.27
CA LYS A 149 -7.58 -9.47 4.31
C LYS A 149 -8.41 -10.53 5.05
N GLU A 150 -9.60 -10.18 5.48
CA GLU A 150 -10.48 -11.06 6.24
C GLU A 150 -10.97 -12.25 5.40
N SER A 151 -11.41 -12.01 4.17
CA SER A 151 -11.92 -13.07 3.29
C SER A 151 -10.85 -14.07 2.84
N HIS A 152 -9.56 -13.68 2.86
CA HIS A 152 -8.45 -14.54 2.45
C HIS A 152 -7.68 -15.14 3.64
N GLY A 153 -8.22 -15.04 4.84
CA GLY A 153 -7.79 -15.82 6.00
C GLY A 153 -6.51 -15.31 6.68
N VAL A 154 -6.24 -14.00 6.65
CA VAL A 154 -5.21 -13.43 7.52
C VAL A 154 -5.82 -13.18 8.90
N ASN A 155 -6.00 -14.25 9.65
CA ASN A 155 -5.98 -14.14 11.10
C ASN A 155 -4.54 -13.82 11.52
N GLU A 156 -4.36 -13.00 12.54
CA GLU A 156 -3.05 -12.64 13.11
C GLU A 156 -2.19 -13.89 13.41
N ASN A 157 -2.81 -14.99 13.80
CA ASN A 157 -2.17 -16.30 14.00
C ASN A 157 -1.51 -16.88 12.74
N TYR A 158 -1.98 -16.56 11.54
CA TYR A 158 -1.39 -17.06 10.30
C TYR A 158 -0.13 -16.30 9.91
N GLN A 159 -0.05 -15.02 10.25
CA GLN A 159 1.18 -14.22 10.05
C GLN A 159 2.32 -14.75 10.92
N ASP A 160 2.05 -15.09 12.18
CA ASP A 160 3.03 -15.66 13.09
C ASP A 160 3.53 -17.03 12.62
N GLU A 161 2.65 -17.89 12.10
CA GLU A 161 3.01 -19.20 11.58
C GLU A 161 3.87 -19.10 10.30
N VAL A 162 3.55 -18.18 9.39
CA VAL A 162 4.33 -17.95 8.17
C VAL A 162 5.68 -17.30 8.48
N MET A 163 5.73 -16.36 9.40
CA MET A 163 6.99 -15.74 9.86
C MET A 163 7.88 -16.76 10.57
N MET A 164 7.32 -17.61 11.43
CA MET A 164 8.06 -18.72 12.07
C MET A 164 8.63 -19.69 11.04
N ARG A 165 7.87 -20.06 10.01
CA ARG A 165 8.35 -20.94 8.93
C ARG A 165 9.44 -20.31 8.07
N MET A 166 9.38 -19.00 7.83
CA MET A 166 10.42 -18.27 7.13
C MET A 166 11.72 -18.16 7.93
N ASP A 167 11.63 -17.94 9.23
CA ASP A 167 12.80 -17.86 10.11
C ASP A 167 13.47 -19.23 10.34
N LEU A 168 12.70 -20.31 10.36
CA LEU A 168 13.23 -21.67 10.40
C LEU A 168 14.00 -22.03 9.11
N ARG A 169 13.55 -21.55 7.94
CA ARG A 169 14.26 -21.76 6.66
C ARG A 169 15.55 -20.95 6.51
N LYS A 170 15.69 -19.86 7.24
CA LYS A 170 16.93 -19.05 7.24
C LYS A 170 18.01 -19.60 8.17
N LYS A 171 17.66 -20.53 9.08
CA LYS A 171 18.57 -21.16 10.04
C LYS A 171 19.07 -22.55 9.60
N LEU A 172 18.61 -23.06 8.47
CA LEU A 172 19.08 -24.26 7.78
C LEU A 172 19.94 -23.89 6.57
#